data_7d20bb22aabda2f39e011c1522836bd4
#
_entry.id   7d20bb22aabda2f39e011c1522836bd4
#
_cell.length_a   1.000
_cell.length_b   1.000
_cell.length_c   1.000
_cell.angle_alpha   90.00
_cell.angle_beta   90.00
_cell.angle_gamma   90.00
#
_symmetry.space_group_name_H-M   'P 1'
#
loop_
_entity.id
_entity.type
_entity.pdbx_description
1 polymer ?
#
loop_
_entity_poly.entity_id
_entity_poly.type
_entity_poly.pdbx_seq_one_letter_code
_entity_poly.pdbx_strand_id
1 'polypeptide(L)'
;MAKRTTADIVPIRPSETPLPGRPVHGSESGRPIMAALNLLSRRWVLRILWELRTGAKGFREMQALCDQMSPNTLSTRLAELREAGIVAHDSDGNWELTPLGRKIGPALKALDAWSAEWETAIQATPVD
;
A
#
# COMPACT_ATOMS: atom_id res chain seq x y z
N MET A 1 -4.24 -35.62 -0.99
CA MET A 1 -3.99 -34.23 -1.32
C MET A 1 -4.53 -33.90 -2.70
N ALA A 2 -5.23 -32.82 -2.81
CA ALA A 2 -5.71 -32.40 -4.10
C ALA A 2 -4.53 -32.00 -4.97
N LYS A 3 -4.48 -32.56 -6.16
CA LYS A 3 -3.43 -32.22 -7.10
C LYS A 3 -3.69 -30.82 -7.66
N ARG A 4 -2.68 -29.98 -7.63
CA ARG A 4 -2.81 -28.65 -8.19
C ARG A 4 -2.91 -28.75 -9.71
N THR A 5 -3.88 -28.07 -10.24
CA THR A 5 -4.06 -27.98 -11.68
C THR A 5 -3.27 -26.79 -12.20
N THR A 6 -3.23 -26.64 -13.50
CA THR A 6 -2.62 -25.46 -14.10
C THR A 6 -3.29 -24.18 -13.58
N ALA A 7 -4.59 -24.23 -13.33
CA ALA A 7 -5.31 -23.09 -12.79
C ALA A 7 -4.84 -22.75 -11.37
N ASP A 8 -4.46 -23.77 -10.58
CA ASP A 8 -4.00 -23.55 -9.21
C ASP A 8 -2.58 -23.01 -9.14
N ILE A 9 -1.79 -23.25 -10.19
CA ILE A 9 -0.39 -22.82 -10.22
C ILE A 9 -0.15 -21.73 -11.24
N VAL A 10 -1.20 -20.97 -11.55
CA VAL A 10 -1.03 -19.84 -12.44
C VAL A 10 -0.11 -18.81 -11.80
N PRO A 11 0.49 -17.95 -12.61
CA PRO A 11 1.34 -16.88 -12.10
C PRO A 11 0.61 -16.01 -11.10
N ILE A 12 1.36 -15.15 -10.46
CA ILE A 12 0.88 -14.22 -9.44
C ILE A 12 -0.47 -13.64 -9.83
N ARG A 13 -1.46 -13.88 -8.98
CA ARG A 13 -2.79 -13.31 -9.19
C ARG A 13 -2.76 -11.82 -8.86
N PRO A 14 -3.61 -11.03 -9.51
CA PRO A 14 -3.67 -9.60 -9.20
C PRO A 14 -3.87 -9.28 -7.72
N SER A 15 -4.56 -10.18 -7.00
CA SER A 15 -4.84 -10.01 -5.58
C SER A 15 -3.72 -10.52 -4.69
N GLU A 16 -2.72 -11.18 -5.23
CA GLU A 16 -1.66 -11.73 -4.41
C GLU A 16 -0.76 -10.60 -3.90
N THR A 17 -0.50 -10.62 -2.59
CA THR A 17 0.28 -9.58 -1.95
C THR A 17 1.75 -9.68 -2.34
N PRO A 18 2.35 -8.61 -2.88
CA PRO A 18 3.79 -8.58 -3.11
C PRO A 18 4.54 -8.61 -1.80
N LEU A 19 5.43 -9.57 -1.65
CA LEU A 19 6.28 -9.70 -0.46
C LEU A 19 7.71 -9.98 -0.90
N PRO A 20 8.71 -9.52 -0.12
CA PRO A 20 10.10 -9.88 -0.42
C PRO A 20 10.26 -11.39 -0.50
N GLY A 21 11.00 -11.86 -1.49
CA GLY A 21 11.23 -13.28 -1.71
C GLY A 21 10.20 -13.96 -2.60
N ARG A 22 9.12 -13.28 -2.94
CA ARG A 22 8.14 -13.75 -3.91
C ARG A 22 8.39 -13.13 -5.26
N PRO A 23 8.19 -13.86 -6.37
CA PRO A 23 8.23 -13.22 -7.68
C PRO A 23 7.24 -12.07 -7.76
N VAL A 24 7.69 -10.95 -8.29
CA VAL A 24 6.86 -9.76 -8.50
C VAL A 24 7.17 -9.19 -9.87
N HIS A 25 6.36 -8.26 -10.32
CA HIS A 25 6.62 -7.59 -11.58
C HIS A 25 8.00 -6.95 -11.55
N GLY A 26 8.84 -7.31 -12.53
CA GLY A 26 10.18 -6.77 -12.62
C GLY A 26 11.24 -7.52 -11.83
N SER A 27 10.85 -8.59 -11.08
CA SER A 27 11.82 -9.35 -10.31
C SER A 27 11.29 -10.74 -9.97
N GLU A 28 11.87 -11.76 -10.58
CA GLU A 28 11.50 -13.15 -10.29
C GLU A 28 11.94 -13.55 -8.89
N SER A 29 13.03 -12.98 -8.38
CA SER A 29 13.54 -13.30 -7.05
C SER A 29 12.79 -12.53 -5.96
N GLY A 30 11.99 -11.52 -6.32
CA GLY A 30 11.30 -10.70 -5.35
C GLY A 30 12.24 -9.85 -4.53
N ARG A 31 13.20 -9.17 -5.18
CA ARG A 31 14.08 -8.25 -4.46
C ARG A 31 13.25 -7.29 -3.63
N PRO A 32 13.67 -6.99 -2.39
CA PRO A 32 12.86 -6.16 -1.49
C PRO A 32 12.36 -4.86 -2.10
N ILE A 33 13.21 -4.13 -2.83
CA ILE A 33 12.75 -2.87 -3.43
C ILE A 33 11.68 -3.11 -4.50
N MET A 34 11.79 -4.18 -5.28
CA MET A 34 10.79 -4.48 -6.29
C MET A 34 9.46 -4.89 -5.65
N ALA A 35 9.52 -5.68 -4.57
CA ALA A 35 8.32 -6.02 -3.81
C ALA A 35 7.67 -4.76 -3.24
N ALA A 36 8.47 -3.86 -2.69
CA ALA A 36 7.97 -2.60 -2.15
C ALA A 36 7.29 -1.76 -3.22
N LEU A 37 7.94 -1.60 -4.38
CA LEU A 37 7.36 -0.81 -5.46
C LEU A 37 6.03 -1.42 -5.94
N ASN A 38 5.98 -2.75 -6.05
CA ASN A 38 4.74 -3.42 -6.46
C ASN A 38 3.63 -3.24 -5.43
N LEU A 39 3.95 -3.40 -4.14
CA LEU A 39 2.95 -3.23 -3.09
C LEU A 39 2.46 -1.80 -3.03
N LEU A 40 3.38 -0.84 -2.98
CA LEU A 40 3.04 0.57 -2.82
C LEU A 40 2.34 1.16 -4.03
N SER A 41 2.50 0.55 -5.21
CA SER A 41 1.84 1.02 -6.43
C SER A 41 0.41 0.50 -6.57
N ARG A 42 -0.02 -0.41 -5.71
CA ARG A 42 -1.40 -0.86 -5.75
C ARG A 42 -2.32 0.29 -5.39
N ARG A 43 -3.45 0.34 -6.08
CA ARG A 43 -4.39 1.44 -5.91
C ARG A 43 -4.77 1.59 -4.43
N TRP A 44 -4.73 2.82 -3.96
CA TRP A 44 -5.09 3.24 -2.60
C TRP A 44 -4.06 2.94 -1.52
N VAL A 45 -3.04 2.12 -1.77
CA VAL A 45 -2.09 1.74 -0.72
C VAL A 45 -1.39 2.95 -0.12
N LEU A 46 -0.80 3.80 -0.95
CA LEU A 46 -0.09 4.99 -0.43
C LEU A 46 -1.05 5.95 0.27
N ARG A 47 -2.29 6.09 -0.22
CA ARG A 47 -3.27 6.94 0.44
C ARG A 47 -3.64 6.40 1.82
N ILE A 48 -3.83 5.08 1.93
CA ILE A 48 -4.12 4.45 3.22
C ILE A 48 -2.98 4.70 4.20
N LEU A 49 -1.73 4.48 3.77
CA LEU A 49 -0.58 4.70 4.63
C LEU A 49 -0.47 6.17 5.04
N TRP A 50 -0.73 7.07 4.12
CA TRP A 50 -0.74 8.50 4.40
C TRP A 50 -1.73 8.83 5.51
N GLU A 51 -2.95 8.31 5.42
CA GLU A 51 -3.98 8.61 6.43
C GLU A 51 -3.66 7.96 7.79
N LEU A 52 -3.02 6.80 7.80
CA LEU A 52 -2.67 6.14 9.05
C LEU A 52 -1.44 6.73 9.74
N ARG A 53 -0.68 7.60 9.07
CA ARG A 53 0.52 8.17 9.67
C ARG A 53 0.21 9.05 10.89
N THR A 54 -0.99 9.54 11.00
CA THR A 54 -1.38 10.42 12.11
C THR A 54 -2.05 9.68 13.26
N GLY A 55 -2.23 8.37 13.15
CA GLY A 55 -2.80 7.58 14.23
C GLY A 55 -3.75 6.52 13.73
N ALA A 56 -4.20 5.67 14.64
CA ALA A 56 -5.13 4.60 14.33
C ALA A 56 -6.47 5.14 13.86
N LYS A 57 -7.12 4.40 12.96
CA LYS A 57 -8.39 4.79 12.39
C LYS A 57 -9.32 3.59 12.20
N GLY A 58 -10.60 3.81 12.41
CA GLY A 58 -11.60 2.78 12.15
C GLY A 58 -11.85 2.61 10.67
N PHE A 59 -12.53 1.51 10.32
CA PHE A 59 -12.78 1.17 8.92
C PHE A 59 -13.59 2.25 8.21
N ARG A 60 -14.69 2.71 8.82
CA ARG A 60 -15.53 3.72 8.19
C ARG A 60 -14.84 5.07 8.08
N GLU A 61 -14.04 5.39 9.08
CA GLU A 61 -13.24 6.62 9.04
C GLU A 61 -12.26 6.57 7.88
N MET A 62 -11.60 5.43 7.67
CA MET A 62 -10.70 5.26 6.54
C MET A 62 -11.43 5.40 5.21
N GLN A 63 -12.64 4.82 5.10
CA GLN A 63 -13.42 4.97 3.88
C GLN A 63 -13.69 6.45 3.57
N ALA A 64 -14.09 7.20 4.59
CA ALA A 64 -14.39 8.62 4.41
C ALA A 64 -13.15 9.41 4.01
N LEU A 65 -12.03 9.14 4.67
CA LEU A 65 -10.76 9.82 4.36
C LEU A 65 -10.24 9.49 2.96
N CYS A 66 -10.57 8.31 2.46
CA CYS A 66 -10.15 7.86 1.13
C CYS A 66 -11.29 8.02 0.12
N ASP A 67 -11.98 9.14 0.16
CA ASP A 67 -13.00 9.53 -0.83
C ASP A 67 -14.14 8.51 -0.96
N GLN A 68 -14.58 7.95 0.17
CA GLN A 68 -15.67 6.96 0.19
C GLN A 68 -15.36 5.74 -0.68
N MET A 69 -14.12 5.27 -0.61
CA MET A 69 -13.72 4.11 -1.39
C MET A 69 -14.58 2.89 -1.08
N SER A 70 -14.64 1.95 -2.01
CA SER A 70 -15.41 0.74 -1.86
C SER A 70 -14.97 -0.05 -0.62
N PRO A 71 -15.92 -0.57 0.20
CA PRO A 71 -15.55 -1.41 1.34
C PRO A 71 -14.72 -2.63 0.94
N ASN A 72 -15.05 -3.25 -0.19
CA ASN A 72 -14.29 -4.41 -0.65
C ASN A 72 -12.84 -4.04 -0.99
N THR A 73 -12.65 -2.91 -1.65
CA THR A 73 -11.29 -2.45 -1.99
C THR A 73 -10.51 -2.14 -0.72
N LEU A 74 -11.12 -1.43 0.22
CA LEU A 74 -10.44 -1.12 1.47
C LEU A 74 -10.09 -2.39 2.24
N SER A 75 -11.04 -3.32 2.38
CA SER A 75 -10.78 -4.61 3.04
C SER A 75 -9.61 -5.34 2.39
N THR A 76 -9.61 -5.40 1.06
CA THR A 76 -8.55 -6.09 0.32
C THR A 76 -7.21 -5.45 0.57
N ARG A 77 -7.13 -4.12 0.49
CA ARG A 77 -5.87 -3.41 0.68
C ARG A 77 -5.36 -3.53 2.11
N LEU A 78 -6.25 -3.44 3.10
CA LEU A 78 -5.86 -3.60 4.50
C LEU A 78 -5.38 -5.02 4.77
N ALA A 79 -6.03 -6.04 4.19
CA ALA A 79 -5.59 -7.42 4.34
C ALA A 79 -4.19 -7.62 3.74
N GLU A 80 -3.93 -7.05 2.58
CA GLU A 80 -2.61 -7.13 1.95
C GLU A 80 -1.54 -6.45 2.80
N LEU A 81 -1.84 -5.27 3.31
CA LEU A 81 -0.91 -4.53 4.16
C LEU A 81 -0.68 -5.24 5.48
N ARG A 82 -1.69 -5.92 6.01
CA ARG A 82 -1.55 -6.72 7.21
C ARG A 82 -0.66 -7.93 6.94
N GLU A 83 -0.87 -8.63 5.84
CA GLU A 83 -0.01 -9.74 5.45
C GLU A 83 1.44 -9.29 5.28
N ALA A 84 1.64 -8.09 4.77
CA ALA A 84 2.97 -7.51 4.59
C ALA A 84 3.60 -7.04 5.90
N GLY A 85 2.86 -7.06 7.01
CA GLY A 85 3.37 -6.65 8.31
C GLY A 85 3.41 -5.13 8.51
N ILE A 86 2.67 -4.39 7.71
CA ILE A 86 2.73 -2.93 7.70
C ILE A 86 1.62 -2.30 8.54
N VAL A 87 0.46 -2.97 8.61
CA VAL A 87 -0.66 -2.51 9.43
C VAL A 87 -1.14 -3.65 10.31
N ALA A 88 -1.82 -3.29 11.39
CA ALA A 88 -2.42 -4.24 12.33
C ALA A 88 -3.61 -3.58 13.00
N HIS A 89 -4.41 -4.38 13.71
CA HIS A 89 -5.46 -3.83 14.56
C HIS A 89 -4.86 -3.45 15.91
N ASP A 90 -5.33 -2.34 16.47
CA ASP A 90 -5.01 -2.00 17.85
C ASP A 90 -6.01 -2.73 18.79
N SER A 91 -5.94 -2.43 20.09
CA SER A 91 -6.79 -3.08 21.09
C SER A 91 -8.27 -2.76 20.89
N ASP A 92 -8.59 -1.66 20.23
CA ASP A 92 -9.98 -1.24 19.98
C ASP A 92 -10.49 -1.69 18.62
N GLY A 93 -9.69 -2.45 17.88
CA GLY A 93 -10.06 -2.94 16.55
C GLY A 93 -9.85 -1.93 15.44
N ASN A 94 -9.26 -0.79 15.73
CA ASN A 94 -8.90 0.19 14.71
C ASN A 94 -7.63 -0.24 13.98
N TRP A 95 -7.44 0.24 12.78
CA TRP A 95 -6.24 -0.03 12.01
C TRP A 95 -5.15 0.97 12.35
N GLU A 96 -3.93 0.49 12.48
CA GLU A 96 -2.77 1.34 12.76
C GLU A 96 -1.55 0.81 12.04
N LEU A 97 -0.55 1.67 11.88
CA LEU A 97 0.74 1.23 11.35
C LEU A 97 1.48 0.43 12.42
N THR A 98 2.09 -0.68 12.00
CA THR A 98 3.00 -1.42 12.87
C THR A 98 4.29 -0.62 13.04
N PRO A 99 5.20 -1.00 13.97
CA PRO A 99 6.52 -0.37 14.03
C PRO A 99 7.25 -0.38 12.69
N LEU A 100 7.14 -1.48 11.92
CA LEU A 100 7.71 -1.52 10.57
C LEU A 100 6.99 -0.53 9.65
N GLY A 101 5.67 -0.50 9.70
CA GLY A 101 4.89 0.42 8.89
C GLY A 101 5.22 1.88 9.16
N ARG A 102 5.49 2.23 10.43
CA ARG A 102 5.86 3.61 10.77
C ARG A 102 7.17 4.04 10.15
N LYS A 103 8.04 3.11 9.83
CA LYS A 103 9.33 3.41 9.22
C LYS A 103 9.21 3.95 7.80
N ILE A 104 8.04 3.81 7.17
CA ILE A 104 7.82 4.43 5.87
C ILE A 104 7.56 5.94 5.99
N GLY A 105 7.31 6.42 7.22
CA GLY A 105 7.01 7.83 7.45
C GLY A 105 7.99 8.81 6.83
N PRO A 106 9.30 8.64 7.03
CA PRO A 106 10.27 9.54 6.39
C PRO A 106 10.16 9.55 4.87
N ALA A 107 9.89 8.40 4.24
CA ALA A 107 9.70 8.35 2.79
C ALA A 107 8.43 9.10 2.37
N LEU A 108 7.36 8.98 3.14
CA LEU A 108 6.12 9.71 2.85
C LEU A 108 6.33 11.21 3.02
N LYS A 109 7.09 11.64 4.02
CA LYS A 109 7.41 13.05 4.20
C LYS A 109 8.26 13.59 3.05
N ALA A 110 9.23 12.80 2.60
CA ALA A 110 10.04 13.18 1.45
C ALA A 110 9.17 13.29 0.19
N LEU A 111 8.23 12.37 0.01
CA LEU A 111 7.33 12.42 -1.12
C LEU A 111 6.44 13.66 -1.06
N ASP A 112 5.95 14.00 0.13
CA ASP A 112 5.13 15.19 0.32
C ASP A 112 5.92 16.45 -0.05
N ALA A 113 7.15 16.57 0.44
CA ALA A 113 8.02 17.70 0.11
C ALA A 113 8.27 17.79 -1.39
N TRP A 114 8.55 16.65 -2.01
CA TRP A 114 8.75 16.60 -3.45
C TRP A 114 7.49 17.05 -4.21
N SER A 115 6.31 16.63 -3.74
CA SER A 115 5.06 16.98 -4.41
C SER A 115 4.82 18.49 -4.40
N ALA A 116 5.21 19.17 -3.34
CA ALA A 116 5.11 20.63 -3.27
C ALA A 116 6.05 21.30 -4.27
N GLU A 117 7.27 20.78 -4.40
CA GLU A 117 8.21 21.27 -5.39
C GLU A 117 7.71 21.03 -6.81
N TRP A 118 7.12 19.85 -7.02
CA TRP A 118 6.51 19.51 -8.31
C TRP A 118 5.39 20.50 -8.66
N GLU A 119 4.50 20.78 -7.70
CA GLU A 119 3.43 21.74 -7.92
C GLU A 119 3.99 23.10 -8.31
N THR A 120 5.00 23.57 -7.57
CA THR A 120 5.63 24.86 -7.85
C THR A 120 6.23 24.86 -9.26
N ALA A 121 6.90 23.78 -9.65
CA ALA A 121 7.54 23.69 -10.96
C ALA A 121 6.49 23.73 -12.09
N ILE A 122 5.38 23.04 -11.91
CA ILE A 122 4.31 23.03 -12.91
C ILE A 122 3.67 24.41 -13.03
N GLN A 123 3.43 25.10 -11.92
CA GLN A 123 2.82 26.43 -11.92
C GLN A 123 3.75 27.49 -12.50
N ALA A 124 5.06 27.30 -12.34
CA ALA A 124 6.05 28.24 -12.85
C ALA A 124 6.34 28.04 -14.34
N THR A 125 5.95 26.88 -14.90
CA THR A 125 6.21 26.60 -16.32
C THR A 125 5.30 27.45 -17.18
N PRO A 126 5.87 28.23 -18.14
CA PRO A 126 5.02 29.02 -19.03
C PRO A 126 4.08 28.15 -19.84
N VAL A 127 2.86 28.63 -20.03
CA VAL A 127 1.87 27.97 -20.88
C VAL A 127 2.03 28.48 -22.25
N ASP A 128 2.40 27.61 -23.18
CA ASP A 128 2.55 27.97 -24.60
C ASP A 128 1.29 27.65 -25.38
#